data_b04ce47d759287f4325e07f3438f601a
#
_entry.id   b04ce47d759287f4325e07f3438f601a
#
_cell.length_a   1.000
_cell.length_b   1.000
_cell.length_c   1.000
_cell.angle_alpha   90.00
_cell.angle_beta   90.00
_cell.angle_gamma   90.00
#
_symmetry.space_group_name_H-M   'P 1'
#
loop_
_entity.id
_entity.type
_entity.pdbx_description
1 polymer ?
#
loop_
_entity_poly.entity_id
_entity_poly.type
_entity_poly.pdbx_seq_one_letter_code
_entity_poly.pdbx_strand_id
1 'polypeptide(L)'
;MITVIRTATAFPGMTGEALSWANEIAALVKRTTGTEQIVCSSFGGMLAEIAWIGRYESVGQYDEMRTKVLGDGEYRAALKKARDLFTPDSGRDQIWKHQ
;
A
#
# COMPACT_ATOMS: atom_id res chain seq x y z
N MET A 1 -13.88 2.40 14.01
CA MET A 1 -13.14 1.69 12.94
C MET A 1 -12.93 2.59 11.74
N ILE A 2 -11.81 2.45 11.09
CA ILE A 2 -11.46 3.19 9.88
C ILE A 2 -11.06 2.24 8.77
N THR A 3 -11.21 2.69 7.54
CA THR A 3 -10.64 2.05 6.35
C THR A 3 -9.63 3.00 5.74
N VAL A 4 -8.41 2.52 5.50
CA VAL A 4 -7.35 3.29 4.86
C VAL A 4 -7.16 2.74 3.45
N ILE A 5 -7.20 3.63 2.47
CA ILE A 5 -6.97 3.29 1.06
C ILE A 5 -5.76 4.09 0.58
N ARG A 6 -4.70 3.39 0.23
CA ARG A 6 -3.54 4.01 -0.41
C ARG A 6 -3.54 3.63 -1.88
N THR A 7 -3.35 4.60 -2.76
CA THR A 7 -3.24 4.35 -4.20
C THR A 7 -1.97 4.94 -4.75
N ALA A 8 -1.46 4.33 -5.80
CA ALA A 8 -0.33 4.84 -6.56
C ALA A 8 -0.46 4.38 -8.02
N THR A 9 0.06 5.16 -8.94
CA THR A 9 -0.03 4.88 -10.37
C THR A 9 1.28 4.30 -10.88
N ALA A 10 1.23 3.10 -11.46
CA ALA A 10 2.41 2.46 -12.05
C ALA A 10 2.89 3.24 -13.27
N PHE A 11 4.19 3.20 -13.55
CA PHE A 11 4.73 3.69 -14.81
C PHE A 11 4.10 2.93 -15.98
N PRO A 12 3.93 3.59 -17.15
CA PRO A 12 3.46 2.90 -18.35
C PRO A 12 4.32 1.66 -18.64
N GLY A 13 3.66 0.53 -18.85
CA GLY A 13 4.33 -0.74 -19.13
C GLY A 13 4.84 -1.48 -17.90
N MET A 14 4.73 -0.90 -16.70
CA MET A 14 5.23 -1.51 -15.46
C MET A 14 4.12 -2.06 -14.55
N THR A 15 2.88 -2.09 -15.02
CA THR A 15 1.74 -2.49 -14.19
C THR A 15 1.91 -3.90 -13.59
N GLY A 16 2.40 -4.86 -14.38
CA GLY A 16 2.59 -6.22 -13.90
C GLY A 16 3.62 -6.31 -12.77
N GLU A 17 4.77 -5.66 -12.96
CA GLU A 17 5.84 -5.62 -11.95
C GLU A 17 5.41 -4.85 -10.71
N ALA A 18 4.69 -3.75 -10.91
CA ALA A 18 4.17 -2.95 -9.80
C ALA A 18 3.15 -3.74 -8.98
N LEU A 19 2.28 -4.50 -9.63
CA LEU A 19 1.29 -5.34 -8.94
C LEU A 19 1.96 -6.46 -8.16
N SER A 20 2.97 -7.10 -8.73
CA SER A 20 3.77 -8.11 -8.05
C SER A 20 4.43 -7.54 -6.80
N TRP A 21 5.04 -6.36 -6.92
CA TRP A 21 5.64 -5.64 -5.80
C TRP A 21 4.59 -5.26 -4.74
N ALA A 22 3.41 -4.84 -5.16
CA ALA A 22 2.32 -4.48 -4.25
C ALA A 22 1.91 -5.68 -3.37
N ASN A 23 1.85 -6.86 -3.95
CA ASN A 23 1.56 -8.10 -3.21
C ASN A 23 2.70 -8.46 -2.25
N GLU A 24 3.95 -8.25 -2.66
CA GLU A 24 5.12 -8.44 -1.79
C GLU A 24 5.05 -7.52 -0.58
N ILE A 25 4.72 -6.25 -0.78
CA ILE A 25 4.57 -5.28 0.31
C ILE A 25 3.46 -5.71 1.27
N ALA A 26 2.30 -6.12 0.76
CA ALA A 26 1.20 -6.58 1.61
C ALA A 26 1.60 -7.80 2.45
N ALA A 27 2.37 -8.72 1.87
CA ALA A 27 2.88 -9.89 2.59
C ALA A 27 3.86 -9.50 3.69
N LEU A 28 4.73 -8.52 3.44
CA LEU A 28 5.67 -8.01 4.45
C LEU A 28 4.93 -7.33 5.59
N VAL A 29 3.91 -6.54 5.30
CA VAL A 29 3.08 -5.91 6.32
C VAL A 29 2.38 -6.96 7.18
N LYS A 30 1.81 -7.99 6.58
CA LYS A 30 1.15 -9.07 7.30
C LYS A 30 2.13 -9.83 8.21
N ARG A 31 3.29 -10.18 7.69
CA ARG A 31 4.31 -10.89 8.46
C ARG A 31 4.79 -10.07 9.65
N THR A 32 5.01 -8.78 9.46
CA THR A 32 5.61 -7.90 10.48
C THR A 32 4.59 -7.45 11.52
N THR A 33 3.35 -7.17 11.11
CA THR A 33 2.34 -6.54 11.97
C THR A 33 1.08 -7.37 12.19
N GLY A 34 0.88 -8.42 11.41
CA GLY A 34 -0.36 -9.20 11.41
C GLY A 34 -1.51 -8.52 10.67
N THR A 35 -1.30 -7.33 10.12
CA THR A 35 -2.35 -6.59 9.42
C THR A 35 -2.56 -7.12 8.02
N GLU A 36 -3.83 -7.42 7.67
CA GLU A 36 -4.21 -7.79 6.32
C GLU A 36 -4.44 -6.54 5.48
N GLN A 37 -3.84 -6.52 4.30
CA GLN A 37 -4.12 -5.49 3.29
C GLN A 37 -4.63 -6.17 2.04
N ILE A 38 -5.68 -5.62 1.46
CA ILE A 38 -6.21 -6.09 0.18
C ILE A 38 -5.52 -5.28 -0.92
N VAL A 39 -4.89 -5.96 -1.87
CA VAL A 39 -4.27 -5.31 -3.04
C VAL A 39 -5.26 -5.39 -4.19
N CYS A 40 -5.56 -4.25 -4.80
CA CYS A 40 -6.48 -4.15 -5.93
C CYS A 40 -5.80 -3.41 -7.08
N SER A 41 -6.12 -3.82 -8.30
CA SER A 41 -5.77 -3.05 -9.50
C SER A 41 -7.00 -2.34 -10.02
N SER A 42 -6.81 -1.20 -10.67
CA SER A 42 -7.91 -0.42 -11.21
C SER A 42 -8.64 -1.18 -12.31
N PHE A 43 -9.95 -1.26 -12.20
CA PHE A 43 -10.83 -1.79 -13.26
C PHE A 43 -11.49 -0.65 -14.04
N GLY A 44 -11.73 0.47 -13.38
CA GLY A 44 -12.25 1.69 -13.98
C GLY A 44 -11.59 2.89 -13.31
N GLY A 45 -11.75 4.10 -13.86
CA GLY A 45 -11.12 5.30 -13.35
C GLY A 45 -9.70 5.48 -13.88
N MET A 46 -8.75 5.87 -13.01
CA MET A 46 -7.36 6.10 -13.41
C MET A 46 -6.71 4.79 -13.85
N LEU A 47 -6.11 4.80 -15.04
CA LEU A 47 -5.40 3.64 -15.57
C LEU A 47 -4.12 3.35 -14.78
N ALA A 48 -3.76 2.07 -14.66
CA ALA A 48 -2.54 1.60 -14.01
C ALA A 48 -2.46 1.95 -12.52
N GLU A 49 -3.57 2.26 -11.89
CA GLU A 49 -3.63 2.55 -10.47
C GLU A 49 -3.72 1.26 -9.65
N ILE A 50 -2.95 1.20 -8.57
CA ILE A 50 -2.94 0.08 -7.63
C ILE A 50 -3.38 0.63 -6.28
N ALA A 51 -4.21 -0.14 -5.57
CA ALA A 51 -4.71 0.24 -4.25
C ALA A 51 -4.34 -0.81 -3.20
N TRP A 52 -4.00 -0.33 -2.01
CA TRP A 52 -3.87 -1.14 -0.80
C TRP A 52 -4.97 -0.70 0.16
N ILE A 53 -5.80 -1.63 0.58
CA ILE A 53 -6.95 -1.34 1.45
C ILE A 53 -6.79 -2.10 2.74
N GLY A 54 -6.79 -1.39 3.87
CA GLY A 54 -6.69 -1.98 5.20
C GLY A 54 -7.73 -1.41 6.15
N ARG A 55 -8.14 -2.23 7.12
CA ARG A 55 -9.06 -1.81 8.19
C ARG A 55 -8.32 -1.77 9.51
N TYR A 56 -8.60 -0.75 10.31
CA TYR A 56 -7.96 -0.53 11.60
C TYR A 56 -9.01 -0.06 12.60
N GLU A 57 -8.81 -0.33 13.87
CA GLU A 57 -9.76 0.10 14.91
C GLU A 57 -9.76 1.62 15.09
N SER A 58 -8.60 2.24 14.86
CA SER A 58 -8.41 3.69 15.04
C SER A 58 -7.24 4.20 14.20
N VAL A 59 -7.14 5.51 14.09
CA VAL A 59 -5.96 6.16 13.48
C VAL A 59 -4.70 5.83 14.27
N GLY A 60 -4.80 5.74 15.61
CA GLY A 60 -3.68 5.36 16.46
C GLY A 60 -3.16 3.96 16.15
N GLN A 61 -4.05 3.00 15.94
CA GLN A 61 -3.65 1.64 15.57
C GLN A 61 -2.97 1.62 14.19
N TYR A 62 -3.48 2.39 13.25
CA TYR A 62 -2.86 2.54 11.93
C TYR A 62 -1.45 3.12 12.04
N ASP A 63 -1.28 4.16 12.87
CA ASP A 63 0.02 4.78 13.10
C ASP A 63 1.02 3.81 13.74
N GLU A 64 0.58 3.03 14.72
CA GLU A 64 1.41 1.99 15.34
C GLU A 64 1.87 0.96 14.32
N MET A 65 0.97 0.52 13.44
CA MET A 65 1.30 -0.42 12.36
C MET A 65 2.37 0.16 11.45
N ARG A 66 2.20 1.41 11.03
CA ARG A 66 3.17 2.08 10.15
C ARG A 66 4.54 2.22 10.80
N THR A 67 4.59 2.61 12.06
CA THR A 67 5.83 2.72 12.81
C THR A 67 6.55 1.38 12.87
N LYS A 68 5.80 0.31 13.15
CA LYS A 68 6.35 -1.03 13.25
C LYS A 68 6.92 -1.53 11.93
N VAL A 69 6.18 -1.37 10.83
CA VAL A 69 6.63 -1.85 9.53
C VAL A 69 7.81 -1.03 9.00
N LEU A 70 7.85 0.27 9.24
CA LEU A 70 8.98 1.12 8.84
C LEU A 70 10.26 0.77 9.61
N GLY A 71 10.15 0.12 10.75
CA GLY A 71 11.30 -0.41 11.50
C GLY A 71 11.87 -1.69 10.91
N ASP A 72 11.16 -2.36 9.99
CA ASP A 72 11.63 -3.60 9.38
C ASP A 72 12.58 -3.32 8.20
N GLY A 73 13.78 -3.90 8.25
CA GLY A 73 14.81 -3.67 7.22
C GLY A 73 14.42 -4.20 5.85
N GLU A 74 13.71 -5.32 5.79
CA GLU A 74 13.24 -5.91 4.54
C GLU A 74 12.18 -5.04 3.87
N TYR A 75 11.28 -4.47 4.67
CA TYR A 75 10.28 -3.52 4.17
C TYR A 75 10.95 -2.27 3.59
N ARG A 76 11.91 -1.68 4.33
CA ARG A 76 12.64 -0.50 3.85
C ARG A 76 13.40 -0.79 2.55
N ALA A 77 14.01 -1.97 2.45
CA ALA A 77 14.70 -2.38 1.22
C ALA A 77 13.73 -2.52 0.04
N ALA A 78 12.54 -3.09 0.28
CA ALA A 78 11.50 -3.21 -0.74
C ALA A 78 10.98 -1.85 -1.21
N LEU A 79 10.84 -0.87 -0.30
CA LEU A 79 10.38 0.48 -0.65
C LEU A 79 11.28 1.18 -1.67
N LYS A 80 12.56 0.88 -1.68
CA LYS A 80 13.50 1.50 -2.64
C LYS A 80 13.18 1.16 -4.09
N LYS A 81 12.52 0.04 -4.32
CA LYS A 81 12.13 -0.40 -5.67
C LYS A 81 10.95 0.40 -6.22
N ALA A 82 10.18 1.05 -5.34
CA ALA A 82 8.94 1.73 -5.71
C ALA A 82 9.19 2.84 -6.74
N ARG A 83 10.31 3.56 -6.63
CA ARG A 83 10.63 4.66 -7.56
C ARG A 83 10.79 4.22 -9.00
N ASP A 84 11.15 2.94 -9.23
CA ASP A 84 11.32 2.39 -10.57
C ASP A 84 10.00 1.80 -11.12
N LEU A 85 8.96 1.72 -10.29
CA LEU A 85 7.70 1.08 -10.59
C LEU A 85 6.53 2.06 -10.69
N PHE A 86 6.59 3.17 -9.95
CA PHE A 86 5.46 4.09 -9.80
C PHE A 86 5.82 5.49 -10.26
N THR A 87 4.83 6.16 -10.83
CA THR A 87 4.94 7.57 -11.23
C THR A 87 5.20 8.43 -9.99
N PRO A 88 6.21 9.33 -10.02
CA PRO A 88 6.47 10.23 -8.90
C PRO A 88 5.22 11.04 -8.52
N ASP A 89 5.03 11.24 -7.22
CA ASP A 89 3.94 12.03 -6.64
C ASP A 89 2.53 11.52 -6.97
N SER A 90 2.41 10.25 -7.39
CA SER A 90 1.11 9.64 -7.67
C SER A 90 0.46 9.02 -6.42
N GLY A 91 1.22 8.87 -5.34
CA GLY A 91 0.71 8.27 -4.10
C GLY A 91 -0.34 9.13 -3.42
N ARG A 92 -1.45 8.51 -3.01
CA ARG A 92 -2.54 9.18 -2.30
C ARG A 92 -3.05 8.28 -1.21
N ASP A 93 -3.43 8.90 -0.07
CA ASP A 93 -4.07 8.21 1.04
C ASP A 93 -5.46 8.78 1.26
N GLN A 94 -6.41 7.88 1.52
CA GLN A 94 -7.74 8.24 2.00
C GLN A 94 -8.01 7.48 3.27
N ILE A 95 -8.55 8.16 4.27
CA ILE A 95 -8.97 7.54 5.52
C ILE A 95 -10.46 7.77 5.69
N TRP A 96 -11.21 6.69 5.77
CA TRP A 96 -12.66 6.71 5.91
C TRP A 96 -13.07 6.21 7.28
N LYS A 97 -13.88 6.97 7.98
CA LYS A 97 -14.43 6.58 9.28
C LYS A 97 -15.74 5.82 9.05
N HIS A 98 -15.86 4.64 9.67
CA HIS A 98 -17.09 3.87 9.64
C HIS A 98 -18.15 4.57 10.50
N GLN A 99 -19.36 4.67 10.00
CA GLN A 99 -20.49 5.28 10.71
C GLN A 99 -21.27 4.24 11.50
#